data_7147349f95eebcd6f63f7f58dfdeaacc
#
_entry.id   7147349f95eebcd6f63f7f58dfdeaacc
#
_cell.length_a   1.000
_cell.length_b   1.000
_cell.length_c   1.000
_cell.angle_alpha   90.00
_cell.angle_beta   90.00
_cell.angle_gamma   90.00
#
_symmetry.space_group_name_H-M   'P 1'
#
loop_
_entity.id
_entity.type
_entity.pdbx_description
1 polymer ?
#
loop_
_entity_poly.entity_id
_entity_poly.type
_entity_poly.pdbx_seq_one_letter_code
_entity_poly.pdbx_strand_id
1 'polypeptide(L)'
;MQYLNVITLTELRGVFKIFNRNNSITFDIETNTLNRFSKSAKLISFAIGNDDITCGFKVYNRNDDLGVEYQPEEAIAYLKQLLENTDITKVGHNLKFDLPFLNIAYNFDKSIFDNIEDTILLGHLVNENIPLNLDTQAYYHLNIPKHKSMIDNTKLETEPLSVVLKY
;
A
#
# COMPACT_ATOMS: atom_id res chain seq x y z
N MET A 1 -14.57 -10.35 1.51
CA MET A 1 -13.70 -9.22 1.13
C MET A 1 -13.90 -8.93 -0.34
N GLN A 2 -14.21 -7.70 -0.70
CA GLN A 2 -14.37 -7.24 -2.08
C GLN A 2 -13.09 -6.50 -2.48
N TYR A 3 -12.52 -6.86 -3.64
CA TYR A 3 -11.37 -6.16 -4.22
C TYR A 3 -11.84 -5.20 -5.31
N LEU A 4 -11.41 -3.94 -5.25
CA LEU A 4 -11.77 -2.89 -6.21
C LEU A 4 -10.51 -2.24 -6.78
N ASN A 5 -10.40 -2.24 -8.11
CA ASN A 5 -9.48 -1.33 -8.80
C ASN A 5 -10.18 0.03 -8.95
N VAL A 6 -9.61 1.06 -8.38
CA VAL A 6 -10.17 2.41 -8.48
C VAL A 6 -9.57 3.10 -9.69
N ILE A 7 -10.44 3.46 -10.62
CA ILE A 7 -10.08 3.95 -11.95
C ILE A 7 -10.36 5.45 -12.10
N THR A 8 -11.34 5.97 -11.36
CA THR A 8 -11.76 7.37 -11.46
C THR A 8 -11.62 8.12 -10.15
N LEU A 9 -11.48 9.45 -10.22
CA LEU A 9 -11.47 10.31 -9.04
C LEU A 9 -12.76 10.23 -8.22
N THR A 10 -13.89 10.02 -8.87
CA THR A 10 -15.18 9.89 -8.18
C THR A 10 -15.21 8.64 -7.32
N GLU A 11 -14.70 7.52 -7.85
CA GLU A 11 -14.52 6.27 -7.09
C GLU A 11 -13.53 6.45 -5.95
N LEU A 12 -12.38 7.09 -6.22
CA LEU A 12 -11.37 7.42 -5.21
C LEU A 12 -12.00 8.17 -4.04
N ARG A 13 -12.70 9.25 -4.29
CA ARG A 13 -13.40 10.05 -3.27
C ARG A 13 -14.43 9.24 -2.48
N GLY A 14 -15.14 8.35 -3.17
CA GLY A 14 -16.12 7.45 -2.55
C GLY A 14 -15.47 6.50 -1.55
N VAL A 15 -14.40 5.86 -1.96
CA VAL A 15 -13.65 4.89 -1.16
C VAL A 15 -12.97 5.57 0.04
N PHE A 16 -12.37 6.74 -0.14
CA PHE A 16 -11.77 7.47 0.97
C PHE A 16 -12.77 7.90 2.06
N LYS A 17 -14.00 8.22 1.69
CA LYS A 17 -15.07 8.48 2.68
C LYS A 17 -15.37 7.25 3.53
N ILE A 18 -15.21 6.05 2.98
CA ILE A 18 -15.39 4.80 3.73
C ILE A 18 -14.23 4.65 4.72
N PHE A 19 -12.98 4.71 4.24
CA PHE A 19 -11.79 4.49 5.08
C PHE A 19 -11.63 5.54 6.19
N ASN A 20 -11.97 6.80 5.94
CA ASN A 20 -11.92 7.85 6.97
C ASN A 20 -12.89 7.64 8.15
N ARG A 21 -13.81 6.68 8.03
CA ARG A 21 -14.74 6.32 9.13
C ARG A 21 -14.31 5.09 9.90
N ASN A 22 -13.22 4.45 9.47
CA ASN A 22 -12.71 3.25 10.12
C ASN A 22 -11.71 3.60 11.21
N ASN A 23 -11.69 2.79 12.26
CA ASN A 23 -10.69 2.91 13.32
C ASN A 23 -9.34 2.31 12.92
N SER A 24 -9.33 1.45 11.91
CA SER A 24 -8.13 0.76 11.42
C SER A 24 -8.22 0.55 9.91
N ILE A 25 -7.07 0.66 9.26
CA ILE A 25 -6.89 0.35 7.84
C ILE A 25 -5.62 -0.47 7.64
N THR A 26 -5.63 -1.34 6.65
CA THR A 26 -4.41 -1.94 6.12
C THR A 26 -3.93 -1.13 4.93
N PHE A 27 -2.61 -1.02 4.73
CA PHE A 27 -2.08 -0.41 3.53
C PHE A 27 -0.73 -1.02 3.13
N ASP A 28 -0.41 -0.89 1.86
CA ASP A 28 0.85 -1.28 1.24
C ASP A 28 1.15 -0.36 0.06
N ILE A 29 2.43 -0.17 -0.29
CA ILE A 29 2.84 0.67 -1.42
C ILE A 29 3.78 -0.07 -2.35
N GLU A 30 3.63 0.21 -3.66
CA GLU A 30 4.57 -0.23 -4.68
C GLU A 30 5.38 0.96 -5.21
N THR A 31 6.69 0.78 -5.31
CA THR A 31 7.63 1.84 -5.69
C THR A 31 8.56 1.39 -6.81
N ASN A 32 9.07 2.33 -7.61
CA ASN A 32 10.03 2.02 -8.67
C ASN A 32 11.45 1.76 -8.17
N THR A 33 11.73 2.03 -6.90
CA THR A 33 13.06 1.86 -6.30
C THR A 33 12.96 1.68 -4.79
N LEU A 34 13.87 0.89 -4.23
CA LEU A 34 14.01 0.77 -2.78
C LEU A 34 14.76 1.95 -2.16
N ASN A 35 15.44 2.78 -2.98
CA ASN A 35 16.17 3.96 -2.51
C ASN A 35 15.26 5.18 -2.43
N ARG A 36 14.64 5.39 -1.27
CA ARG A 36 13.76 6.54 -0.97
C ARG A 36 14.44 7.91 -1.08
N PHE A 37 15.75 7.99 -1.09
CA PHE A 37 16.52 9.23 -1.26
C PHE A 37 16.83 9.55 -2.73
N SER A 38 16.49 8.64 -3.65
CA SER A 38 16.68 8.88 -5.07
C SER A 38 15.77 10.02 -5.54
N LYS A 39 16.30 10.93 -6.34
CA LYS A 39 15.51 11.97 -7.02
C LYS A 39 14.51 11.40 -8.02
N SER A 40 14.70 10.13 -8.44
CA SER A 40 13.79 9.41 -9.32
C SER A 40 12.83 8.48 -8.56
N ALA A 41 12.82 8.52 -7.22
CA ALA A 41 11.91 7.71 -6.42
C ALA A 41 10.45 8.08 -6.72
N LYS A 42 9.65 7.07 -7.06
CA LYS A 42 8.23 7.22 -7.41
C LYS A 42 7.38 6.17 -6.73
N LEU A 43 6.26 6.60 -6.23
CA LEU A 43 5.15 5.74 -5.83
C LEU A 43 4.42 5.27 -7.10
N ILE A 44 4.39 3.99 -7.35
CA ILE A 44 3.73 3.38 -8.52
C ILE A 44 2.25 3.21 -8.24
N SER A 45 1.93 2.52 -7.17
CA SER A 45 0.57 2.27 -6.70
C SER A 45 0.55 2.15 -5.20
N PHE A 46 -0.63 2.16 -4.63
CA PHE A 46 -0.86 1.78 -3.25
C PHE A 46 -2.17 1.00 -3.13
N ALA A 47 -2.24 0.14 -2.14
CA ALA A 47 -3.45 -0.56 -1.76
C ALA A 47 -3.87 -0.13 -0.36
N ILE A 48 -5.17 -0.01 -0.14
CA ILE A 48 -5.76 0.24 1.17
C ILE A 48 -6.90 -0.76 1.38
N GLY A 49 -6.99 -1.29 2.57
CA GLY A 49 -8.04 -2.25 2.91
C GLY A 49 -8.59 -2.07 4.32
N ASN A 50 -9.73 -2.67 4.53
CA ASN A 50 -10.32 -2.99 5.83
C ASN A 50 -10.92 -4.41 5.77
N ASP A 51 -11.74 -4.79 6.75
CA ASP A 51 -12.34 -6.13 6.80
C ASP A 51 -13.26 -6.44 5.61
N ASP A 52 -13.86 -5.41 5.00
CA ASP A 52 -14.87 -5.56 3.96
C ASP A 52 -14.31 -5.35 2.55
N ILE A 53 -13.49 -4.34 2.37
CA ILE A 53 -13.05 -3.83 1.06
C ILE A 53 -11.53 -3.67 1.03
N THR A 54 -10.93 -4.08 -0.09
CA THR A 54 -9.55 -3.73 -0.45
C THR A 54 -9.55 -3.00 -1.78
N CYS A 55 -8.84 -1.90 -1.87
CA CYS A 55 -8.77 -1.05 -3.05
C CYS A 55 -7.33 -0.82 -3.48
N GLY A 56 -7.05 -1.04 -4.76
CA GLY A 56 -5.80 -0.67 -5.41
C GLY A 56 -5.93 0.65 -6.15
N PHE A 57 -4.89 1.49 -6.08
CA PHE A 57 -4.85 2.82 -6.68
C PHE A 57 -3.58 3.02 -7.48
N LYS A 58 -3.73 3.54 -8.69
CA LYS A 58 -2.61 3.99 -9.50
C LYS A 58 -2.12 5.36 -9.03
N VAL A 59 -0.81 5.50 -8.89
CA VAL A 59 -0.16 6.81 -8.73
C VAL A 59 0.72 7.12 -9.93
N TYR A 60 1.56 6.18 -10.35
CA TYR A 60 2.42 6.35 -11.52
C TYR A 60 2.72 5.00 -12.17
N ASN A 61 2.59 4.91 -13.49
CA ASN A 61 3.06 3.77 -14.27
C ASN A 61 3.31 4.20 -15.73
N ARG A 62 4.40 3.76 -16.35
CA ARG A 62 4.73 4.06 -17.75
C ARG A 62 3.89 3.23 -18.73
N ASN A 63 3.45 2.06 -18.33
CA ASN A 63 2.68 1.14 -19.16
C ASN A 63 1.24 1.06 -18.66
N ASP A 64 0.46 2.11 -18.98
CA ASP A 64 -0.95 2.17 -18.66
C ASP A 64 -1.78 1.51 -19.77
N ASP A 65 -2.06 0.22 -19.60
CA ASP A 65 -2.88 -0.59 -20.48
C ASP A 65 -4.39 -0.50 -20.18
N LEU A 66 -4.78 0.22 -19.13
CA LEU A 66 -6.18 0.39 -18.71
C LEU A 66 -6.80 1.72 -19.19
N GLY A 67 -5.99 2.64 -19.72
CA GLY A 67 -6.45 3.96 -20.14
C GLY A 67 -7.04 4.80 -19.01
N VAL A 68 -6.50 4.65 -17.81
CA VAL A 68 -7.01 5.28 -16.58
C VAL A 68 -6.71 6.78 -16.57
N GLU A 69 -7.70 7.59 -16.24
CA GLU A 69 -7.49 9.00 -15.97
C GLU A 69 -6.56 9.17 -14.77
N TYR A 70 -5.42 9.84 -15.03
CA TYR A 70 -4.32 9.92 -14.09
C TYR A 70 -4.29 11.28 -13.41
N GLN A 71 -4.46 11.29 -12.08
CA GLN A 71 -4.31 12.50 -11.25
C GLN A 71 -3.50 12.15 -9.98
N PRO A 72 -2.17 12.05 -10.10
CA PRO A 72 -1.29 11.58 -9.03
C PRO A 72 -1.34 12.46 -7.79
N GLU A 73 -1.40 13.78 -7.98
CA GLU A 73 -1.39 14.75 -6.89
C GLU A 73 -2.60 14.58 -5.98
N GLU A 74 -3.77 14.33 -6.56
CA GLU A 74 -5.00 14.14 -5.81
C GLU A 74 -5.00 12.79 -5.08
N ALA A 75 -4.54 11.72 -5.74
CA ALA A 75 -4.41 10.41 -5.10
C ALA A 75 -3.43 10.45 -3.92
N ILE A 76 -2.30 11.13 -4.09
CA ILE A 76 -1.31 11.33 -3.01
C ILE A 76 -1.90 12.19 -1.89
N ALA A 77 -2.65 13.24 -2.20
CA ALA A 77 -3.28 14.10 -1.20
C ALA A 77 -4.30 13.34 -0.33
N TYR A 78 -5.10 12.46 -0.93
CA TYR A 78 -6.00 11.59 -0.19
C TYR A 78 -5.26 10.58 0.67
N LEU A 79 -4.24 9.91 0.13
CA LEU A 79 -3.40 8.98 0.90
C LEU A 79 -2.77 9.70 2.10
N LYS A 80 -2.24 10.90 1.88
CA LYS A 80 -1.65 11.74 2.90
C LYS A 80 -2.64 12.06 4.01
N GLN A 81 -3.83 12.56 3.66
CA GLN A 81 -4.88 12.87 4.63
C GLN A 81 -5.27 11.64 5.47
N LEU A 82 -5.33 10.47 4.87
CA LEU A 82 -5.70 9.23 5.56
C LEU A 82 -4.61 8.75 6.50
N LEU A 83 -3.36 8.70 6.03
CA LEU A 83 -2.24 8.18 6.83
C LEU A 83 -1.76 9.15 7.91
N GLU A 84 -1.95 10.46 7.72
CA GLU A 84 -1.64 11.48 8.72
C GLU A 84 -2.74 11.61 9.80
N ASN A 85 -3.88 10.95 9.62
CA ASN A 85 -4.91 10.90 10.65
C ASN A 85 -4.49 9.99 11.80
N THR A 86 -4.22 10.58 12.96
CA THR A 86 -3.78 9.87 14.17
C THR A 86 -4.88 9.07 14.86
N ASP A 87 -6.15 9.28 14.51
CA ASP A 87 -7.28 8.51 15.04
C ASP A 87 -7.44 7.15 14.35
N ILE A 88 -6.74 6.94 13.24
CA ILE A 88 -6.78 5.70 12.46
C ILE A 88 -5.51 4.88 12.73
N THR A 89 -5.68 3.62 13.13
CA THR A 89 -4.58 2.66 13.22
C THR A 89 -4.16 2.21 11.81
N LYS A 90 -2.89 2.42 11.46
CA LYS A 90 -2.30 2.00 10.19
C LYS A 90 -1.63 0.66 10.37
N VAL A 91 -2.14 -0.38 9.71
CA VAL A 91 -1.62 -1.73 9.74
C VAL A 91 -0.89 -2.04 8.43
N GLY A 92 0.28 -2.64 8.51
CA GLY A 92 1.02 -3.06 7.32
C GLY A 92 2.07 -4.11 7.62
N HIS A 93 2.78 -4.52 6.58
CA HIS A 93 3.86 -5.51 6.71
C HIS A 93 5.19 -4.91 6.30
N ASN A 94 6.11 -4.71 7.25
CA ASN A 94 7.38 -4.03 7.03
C ASN A 94 7.26 -2.50 6.85
N LEU A 95 6.41 -1.86 7.65
CA LEU A 95 6.12 -0.42 7.60
C LEU A 95 7.36 0.49 7.71
N LYS A 96 8.48 -0.04 8.20
CA LYS A 96 9.78 0.65 8.21
C LYS A 96 10.31 0.98 6.79
N PHE A 97 9.74 0.40 5.73
CA PHE A 97 10.00 0.78 4.35
C PHE A 97 9.00 1.83 3.88
N ASP A 98 7.69 1.54 3.99
CA ASP A 98 6.60 2.33 3.40
C ASP A 98 6.51 3.74 3.99
N LEU A 99 6.42 3.84 5.30
CA LEU A 99 6.26 5.12 5.97
C LEU A 99 7.43 6.08 5.73
N PRO A 100 8.71 5.68 5.90
CA PRO A 100 9.83 6.55 5.57
C PRO A 100 9.94 6.87 4.07
N PHE A 101 9.46 5.99 3.17
CA PHE A 101 9.41 6.31 1.75
C PHE A 101 8.44 7.46 1.49
N LEU A 102 7.22 7.38 2.02
CA LEU A 102 6.21 8.44 1.89
C LEU A 102 6.66 9.76 2.54
N ASN A 103 7.24 9.68 3.74
CA ASN A 103 7.74 10.87 4.43
C ASN A 103 8.85 11.59 3.64
N ILE A 104 9.83 10.85 3.11
CA ILE A 104 11.00 11.44 2.45
C ILE A 104 10.70 11.84 1.00
N ALA A 105 10.08 10.94 0.20
CA ALA A 105 9.87 11.18 -1.22
C ALA A 105 8.66 12.09 -1.51
N TYR A 106 7.67 12.11 -0.62
CA TYR A 106 6.41 12.84 -0.81
C TYR A 106 6.08 13.84 0.31
N ASN A 107 7.00 14.04 1.24
CA ASN A 107 6.87 15.02 2.33
C ASN A 107 5.59 14.85 3.16
N PHE A 108 5.27 13.59 3.51
CA PHE A 108 4.23 13.31 4.49
C PHE A 108 4.67 13.78 5.87
N ASP A 109 3.74 14.23 6.69
CA ASP A 109 4.01 14.63 8.07
C ASP A 109 4.47 13.45 8.93
N LYS A 110 5.17 13.74 10.02
CA LYS A 110 5.65 12.71 10.94
C LYS A 110 4.52 11.98 11.69
N SER A 111 3.32 12.53 11.72
CA SER A 111 2.13 11.88 12.27
C SER A 111 1.79 10.55 11.59
N ILE A 112 2.32 10.28 10.39
CA ILE A 112 2.18 8.96 9.75
C ILE A 112 2.81 7.83 10.57
N PHE A 113 3.78 8.14 11.45
CA PHE A 113 4.42 7.16 12.34
C PHE A 113 3.65 6.92 13.65
N ASP A 114 2.58 7.66 13.89
CA ASP A 114 1.74 7.48 15.05
C ASP A 114 0.66 6.42 14.78
N ASN A 115 0.26 5.68 15.83
CA ASN A 115 -0.79 4.67 15.78
C ASN A 115 -0.60 3.66 14.64
N ILE A 116 0.53 2.94 14.65
CA ILE A 116 0.93 1.95 13.66
C ILE A 116 1.00 0.55 14.26
N GLU A 117 0.64 -0.46 13.46
CA GLU A 117 0.82 -1.88 13.75
C GLU A 117 1.56 -2.55 12.59
N ASP A 118 2.77 -3.05 12.86
CA ASP A 118 3.57 -3.76 11.86
C ASP A 118 3.48 -5.27 12.09
N THR A 119 2.91 -5.99 11.14
CA THR A 119 2.71 -7.43 11.24
C THR A 119 4.02 -8.24 11.25
N ILE A 120 5.16 -7.66 10.79
CA ILE A 120 6.49 -8.26 11.01
C ILE A 120 6.82 -8.29 12.50
N LEU A 121 6.63 -7.18 13.19
CA LEU A 121 6.92 -7.08 14.62
C LEU A 121 5.99 -7.97 15.44
N LEU A 122 4.71 -7.96 15.12
CA LEU A 122 3.73 -8.83 15.77
C LEU A 122 4.05 -10.31 15.55
N GLY A 123 4.39 -10.71 14.32
CA GLY A 123 4.77 -12.10 14.00
C GLY A 123 6.02 -12.54 14.77
N HIS A 124 7.02 -11.67 14.90
CA HIS A 124 8.23 -11.96 15.69
C HIS A 124 7.92 -12.17 17.19
N LEU A 125 7.04 -11.34 17.74
CA LEU A 125 6.63 -11.47 19.15
C LEU A 125 5.82 -12.75 19.41
N VAL A 126 5.06 -13.22 18.43
CA VAL A 126 4.28 -14.47 18.55
C VAL A 126 5.20 -15.70 18.43
N ASN A 127 6.08 -15.71 17.44
CA ASN A 127 7.03 -16.81 17.26
C ASN A 127 8.26 -16.36 16.46
N GLU A 128 9.37 -16.13 17.15
CA GLU A 128 10.64 -15.71 16.54
C GLU A 128 11.30 -16.75 15.63
N ASN A 129 10.87 -18.02 15.69
CA ASN A 129 11.44 -19.10 14.88
C ASN A 129 10.79 -19.24 13.49
N ILE A 130 9.74 -18.46 13.19
CA ILE A 130 9.06 -18.49 11.90
C ILE A 130 9.61 -17.35 11.03
N PRO A 131 9.97 -17.62 9.75
CA PRO A 131 10.35 -16.56 8.84
C PRO A 131 9.27 -15.46 8.72
N LEU A 132 9.71 -14.19 8.78
CA LEU A 132 8.82 -13.03 8.90
C LEU A 132 8.30 -12.48 7.57
N ASN A 133 8.60 -13.10 6.42
CA ASN A 133 8.01 -12.69 5.16
C ASN A 133 6.50 -12.95 5.14
N LEU A 134 5.77 -12.07 4.46
CA LEU A 134 4.31 -12.05 4.45
C LEU A 134 3.68 -13.40 4.06
N ASP A 135 4.20 -14.04 3.02
CA ASP A 135 3.71 -15.35 2.56
C ASP A 135 3.79 -16.44 3.64
N THR A 136 4.90 -16.46 4.38
CA THR A 136 5.09 -17.45 5.45
C THR A 136 4.18 -17.15 6.63
N GLN A 137 4.04 -15.87 7.01
CA GLN A 137 3.15 -15.46 8.09
C GLN A 137 1.67 -15.74 7.72
N ALA A 138 1.26 -15.40 6.51
CA ALA A 138 -0.10 -15.69 6.02
C ALA A 138 -0.39 -17.20 5.97
N TYR A 139 0.57 -18.00 5.51
CA TYR A 139 0.42 -19.45 5.50
C TYR A 139 0.31 -20.01 6.91
N TYR A 140 1.19 -19.59 7.81
CA TYR A 140 1.25 -20.15 9.17
C TYR A 140 0.04 -19.77 10.03
N HIS A 141 -0.38 -18.51 9.98
CA HIS A 141 -1.45 -18.01 10.84
C HIS A 141 -2.85 -18.13 10.25
N LEU A 142 -2.97 -18.06 8.91
CA LEU A 142 -4.25 -17.98 8.22
C LEU A 142 -4.50 -19.17 7.28
N ASN A 143 -3.52 -20.07 7.14
CA ASN A 143 -3.54 -21.17 6.17
C ASN A 143 -3.78 -20.73 4.72
N ILE A 144 -3.33 -19.51 4.38
CA ILE A 144 -3.37 -18.96 3.03
C ILE A 144 -2.16 -19.51 2.25
N PRO A 145 -2.36 -20.15 1.08
CA PRO A 145 -1.25 -20.65 0.27
C PRO A 145 -0.28 -19.53 -0.11
N LYS A 146 1.02 -19.85 -0.16
CA LYS A 146 2.04 -18.89 -0.62
C LYS A 146 1.69 -18.35 -1.99
N HIS A 147 1.67 -17.04 -2.12
CA HIS A 147 1.45 -16.38 -3.40
C HIS A 147 2.72 -16.48 -4.25
N LYS A 148 2.59 -16.95 -5.50
CA LYS A 148 3.69 -16.81 -6.45
C LYS A 148 3.65 -15.39 -6.98
N SER A 149 4.63 -14.56 -6.62
CA SER A 149 4.80 -13.25 -7.25
C SER A 149 4.87 -13.43 -8.76
N MET A 150 3.95 -12.80 -9.49
CA MET A 150 3.96 -12.77 -10.95
C MET A 150 4.72 -11.56 -11.48
N ILE A 151 5.22 -10.69 -10.60
CA ILE A 151 5.86 -9.44 -10.94
C ILE A 151 7.33 -9.45 -10.53
N ASP A 152 8.18 -9.00 -11.45
CA ASP A 152 9.54 -8.60 -11.14
C ASP A 152 9.52 -7.19 -10.57
N ASN A 153 9.74 -7.05 -9.26
CA ASN A 153 9.69 -5.77 -8.54
C ASN A 153 10.63 -4.71 -9.13
N THR A 154 11.66 -5.11 -9.88
CA THR A 154 12.56 -4.16 -10.55
C THR A 154 11.94 -3.52 -11.80
N LYS A 155 10.81 -4.04 -12.28
CA LYS A 155 10.11 -3.60 -13.50
C LYS A 155 8.74 -3.00 -13.24
N LEU A 156 8.33 -2.80 -12.00
CA LEU A 156 6.99 -2.31 -11.63
C LEU A 156 6.56 -1.06 -12.42
N GLU A 157 7.50 -0.13 -12.66
CA GLU A 157 7.22 1.10 -13.42
C GLU A 157 6.83 0.83 -14.89
N THR A 158 7.28 -0.28 -15.46
CA THR A 158 7.10 -0.65 -16.87
C THR A 158 6.17 -1.84 -17.10
N GLU A 159 5.79 -2.56 -16.05
CA GLU A 159 4.81 -3.63 -16.14
C GLU A 159 3.42 -3.05 -16.48
N PRO A 160 2.56 -3.82 -17.19
CA PRO A 160 1.17 -3.41 -17.42
C PRO A 160 0.45 -3.06 -16.11
N LEU A 161 -0.25 -1.95 -16.09
CA LEU A 161 -0.96 -1.50 -14.89
C LEU A 161 -1.99 -2.53 -14.41
N SER A 162 -2.66 -3.21 -15.33
CA SER A 162 -3.58 -4.32 -15.04
C SER A 162 -2.92 -5.48 -14.28
N VAL A 163 -1.59 -5.63 -14.41
CA VAL A 163 -0.79 -6.61 -13.68
C VAL A 163 -0.41 -6.05 -12.31
N VAL A 164 0.09 -4.81 -12.25
CA VAL A 164 0.49 -4.14 -10.99
C VAL A 164 -0.67 -4.05 -10.00
N LEU A 165 -1.87 -3.71 -10.46
CA LEU A 165 -3.04 -3.59 -9.59
C LEU A 165 -3.63 -4.93 -9.11
N LYS A 166 -3.15 -6.07 -9.61
CA LYS A 166 -3.54 -7.40 -9.13
C LYS A 166 -2.54 -8.00 -8.13
N TYR A 167 -1.40 -7.33 -7.99
CA TYR A 167 -0.33 -7.75 -7.08
C TYR A 167 -0.60 -7.28 -5.67
#